data_a3369f9d44bb472902489d6beb34ee72
#
_entry.id   a3369f9d44bb472902489d6beb34ee72
#
_cell.length_a   1.000
_cell.length_b   1.000
_cell.length_c   1.000
_cell.angle_alpha   90.00
_cell.angle_beta   90.00
_cell.angle_gamma   90.00
#
_symmetry.space_group_name_H-M   'P 1'
#
loop_
_entity.id
_entity.type
_entity.pdbx_description
1 polymer ?
#
loop_
_entity_poly.entity_id
_entity_poly.type
_entity_poly.pdbx_seq_one_letter_code
_entity_poly.pdbx_strand_id
1 'polypeptide(L)'
;DHEFIFARLAPTKLFELDVAPLNQNVPSWSSFNCRRRAADAHIKSMVGYCPMLNYRSTDPSTIYTVMDYIQTVTNKIGQPYTVLTFDLALYKIAKEVQWARPIEFERTYIKMGGFHIMVNYLSALGSMHESSGLRQLLIEAGLYSNVTVSRIFDGKHYNKAVRAQKLLYEVL
;
A
#
# COMPACT_ATOMS: atom_id res chain seq x y z
N ASP A 1 -20.12 -23.86 -12.83
CA ASP A 1 -19.19 -24.39 -11.80
C ASP A 1 -17.82 -23.76 -12.04
N HIS A 2 -17.58 -22.61 -11.39
CA HIS A 2 -16.29 -21.97 -11.43
C HIS A 2 -15.46 -22.52 -10.26
N GLU A 3 -14.62 -23.52 -10.55
CA GLU A 3 -13.62 -23.98 -9.60
C GLU A 3 -12.61 -22.86 -9.35
N PHE A 4 -12.59 -22.37 -8.11
CA PHE A 4 -11.51 -21.48 -7.64
C PHE A 4 -10.23 -22.31 -7.54
N ILE A 5 -9.29 -22.07 -8.43
CA ILE A 5 -7.94 -22.62 -8.33
C ILE A 5 -7.21 -21.81 -7.27
N PHE A 6 -7.26 -22.30 -6.02
CA PHE A 6 -6.36 -21.81 -4.98
C PHE A 6 -4.96 -22.36 -5.29
N ALA A 7 -4.13 -21.56 -5.94
CA ALA A 7 -2.73 -21.89 -6.11
C ALA A 7 -2.08 -21.90 -4.72
N ARG A 8 -1.80 -23.07 -4.19
CA ARG A 8 -0.94 -23.26 -3.03
C ARG A 8 0.47 -22.94 -3.49
N LEU A 9 0.88 -21.68 -3.38
CA LEU A 9 2.27 -21.33 -3.57
C LEU A 9 3.03 -22.04 -2.45
N ALA A 10 3.74 -23.12 -2.82
CA ALA A 10 4.78 -23.65 -1.97
C ALA A 10 5.69 -22.46 -1.60
N PRO A 11 6.20 -22.38 -0.37
CA PRO A 11 7.14 -21.34 -0.02
C PRO A 11 8.30 -21.47 -0.99
N THR A 12 8.30 -20.64 -2.03
CA THR A 12 9.45 -20.49 -2.88
C THR A 12 10.56 -20.04 -1.95
N LYS A 13 11.71 -20.70 -2.01
CA LYS A 13 12.95 -20.39 -1.30
C LYS A 13 13.51 -18.99 -1.63
N LEU A 14 12.66 -18.06 -1.97
CA LEU A 14 12.97 -16.73 -2.47
C LEU A 14 13.42 -15.76 -1.37
N PHE A 15 13.42 -16.18 -0.11
CA PHE A 15 13.92 -15.40 1.03
C PHE A 15 14.65 -16.24 2.08
N GLU A 16 15.47 -17.21 1.66
CA GLU A 16 16.71 -17.47 2.39
C GLU A 16 17.68 -16.35 1.98
N LEU A 17 17.40 -15.14 2.40
CA LEU A 17 18.45 -14.16 2.60
C LEU A 17 19.33 -14.75 3.71
N ASP A 18 20.56 -15.17 3.34
CA ASP A 18 21.67 -15.20 4.26
C ASP A 18 21.76 -13.81 4.88
N VAL A 19 21.06 -13.64 5.99
CA VAL A 19 21.12 -12.41 6.76
C VAL A 19 22.48 -12.45 7.42
N ALA A 20 23.49 -11.92 6.75
CA ALA A 20 24.72 -11.54 7.40
C ALA A 20 24.35 -10.84 8.72
N PRO A 21 25.06 -11.10 9.85
CA PRO A 21 24.70 -10.55 11.14
C PRO A 21 24.58 -9.04 11.00
N LEU A 22 23.34 -8.56 10.97
CA LEU A 22 23.01 -7.14 10.86
C LEU A 22 23.73 -6.41 11.97
N ASN A 23 24.59 -5.48 11.60
CA ASN A 23 25.20 -4.55 12.54
C ASN A 23 24.07 -3.95 13.37
N GLN A 24 24.03 -4.27 14.67
CA GLN A 24 22.87 -4.01 15.54
C GLN A 24 22.54 -2.53 15.70
N ASN A 25 23.38 -1.64 15.18
CA ASN A 25 23.30 -0.20 15.35
C ASN A 25 22.57 0.53 14.22
N VAL A 26 22.15 -0.15 13.15
CA VAL A 26 21.38 0.48 12.07
C VAL A 26 19.98 -0.11 12.06
N PRO A 27 18.95 0.61 12.54
CA PRO A 27 17.58 0.13 12.45
C PRO A 27 17.14 0.14 10.98
N SER A 28 17.17 -1.02 10.32
CA SER A 28 16.47 -1.15 9.04
C SER A 28 14.97 -1.39 9.29
N TRP A 29 14.13 -0.78 8.48
CA TRP A 29 12.68 -0.91 8.59
C TRP A 29 12.19 -2.37 8.52
N SER A 30 12.83 -3.21 7.74
CA SER A 30 12.57 -4.65 7.66
C SER A 30 12.97 -5.41 8.93
N SER A 31 14.07 -5.04 9.60
CA SER A 31 14.51 -5.66 10.85
C SER A 31 13.57 -5.38 12.01
N PHE A 32 12.93 -4.23 12.06
CA PHE A 32 11.98 -3.89 13.11
C PHE A 32 10.78 -4.86 13.14
N ASN A 33 10.18 -5.14 11.98
CA ASN A 33 9.08 -6.08 11.88
C ASN A 33 9.50 -7.53 12.13
N CYS A 34 10.69 -7.93 11.66
CA CYS A 34 11.25 -9.26 11.93
C CYS A 34 11.49 -9.47 13.42
N ARG A 35 12.05 -8.50 14.15
CA ARG A 35 12.31 -8.59 15.60
C ARG A 35 11.04 -8.70 16.43
N ARG A 36 9.96 -8.00 16.05
CA ARG A 36 8.67 -8.07 16.76
C ARG A 36 7.94 -9.38 16.53
N ARG A 37 8.21 -10.11 15.45
CA ARG A 37 7.52 -11.35 15.07
C ARG A 37 8.35 -12.61 15.27
N ALA A 38 9.59 -12.51 15.76
CA ALA A 38 10.48 -13.65 15.90
C ALA A 38 9.99 -14.77 16.85
N ALA A 39 8.97 -14.48 17.67
CA ALA A 39 8.40 -15.43 18.62
C ALA A 39 7.08 -16.08 18.15
N ASP A 40 6.47 -15.57 17.07
CA ASP A 40 5.15 -16.06 16.65
C ASP A 40 5.28 -17.15 15.56
N ALA A 41 4.62 -18.28 15.79
CA ALA A 41 4.46 -19.30 14.76
C ALA A 41 3.74 -18.67 13.54
N HIS A 42 4.45 -18.60 12.41
CA HIS A 42 3.92 -17.99 11.20
C HIS A 42 2.75 -18.83 10.63
N ILE A 43 1.55 -18.34 10.78
CA ILE A 43 0.39 -18.87 10.05
C ILE A 43 0.59 -18.51 8.58
N LYS A 44 0.69 -19.53 7.72
CA LYS A 44 0.83 -19.32 6.28
C LYS A 44 -0.45 -18.72 5.73
N SER A 45 -0.35 -17.55 5.09
CA SER A 45 -1.47 -16.96 4.36
C SER A 45 -1.74 -17.75 3.08
N MET A 46 -3.01 -18.03 2.81
CA MET A 46 -3.45 -18.54 1.51
C MET A 46 -3.77 -17.36 0.59
N VAL A 47 -3.22 -17.39 -0.62
CA VAL A 47 -3.46 -16.38 -1.64
C VAL A 47 -4.21 -17.02 -2.79
N GLY A 48 -5.35 -16.43 -3.15
CA GLY A 48 -6.14 -16.81 -4.32
C GLY A 48 -6.31 -15.64 -5.27
N TYR A 49 -6.52 -15.92 -6.54
CA TYR A 49 -6.81 -14.92 -7.57
C TYR A 49 -8.28 -15.01 -7.95
N CYS A 50 -8.96 -13.86 -7.97
CA CYS A 50 -10.30 -13.76 -8.50
C CYS A 50 -10.29 -13.73 -10.03
N PRO A 51 -11.37 -14.14 -10.70
CA PRO A 51 -11.48 -14.03 -12.15
C PRO A 51 -11.40 -12.58 -12.59
N MET A 52 -10.79 -12.36 -13.74
CA MET A 52 -10.71 -11.02 -14.34
C MET A 52 -12.09 -10.60 -14.87
N LEU A 53 -12.48 -9.39 -14.57
CA LEU A 53 -13.69 -8.77 -15.11
C LEU A 53 -13.31 -7.88 -16.30
N ASN A 54 -13.92 -8.13 -17.46
CA ASN A 54 -13.68 -7.34 -18.67
C ASN A 54 -14.63 -6.11 -18.73
N TYR A 55 -14.59 -5.29 -17.68
CA TYR A 55 -15.38 -4.07 -17.57
C TYR A 55 -14.51 -2.88 -17.19
N ARG A 56 -15.03 -1.68 -17.43
CA ARG A 56 -14.33 -0.45 -17.06
C ARG A 56 -14.24 -0.33 -15.53
N SER A 57 -13.02 -0.31 -14.99
CA SER A 57 -12.78 -0.31 -13.54
C SER A 57 -13.33 0.94 -12.82
N THR A 58 -13.47 2.07 -13.53
CA THR A 58 -13.99 3.33 -12.96
C THR A 58 -15.52 3.44 -13.01
N ASP A 59 -16.22 2.40 -13.47
CA ASP A 59 -17.68 2.37 -13.46
C ASP A 59 -18.18 1.94 -12.08
N PRO A 60 -19.07 2.71 -11.42
CA PRO A 60 -19.66 2.33 -10.13
C PRO A 60 -20.34 0.97 -10.13
N SER A 61 -20.96 0.56 -11.24
CA SER A 61 -21.59 -0.76 -11.37
C SER A 61 -20.56 -1.89 -11.34
N THR A 62 -19.39 -1.68 -11.93
CA THR A 62 -18.27 -2.61 -11.88
C THR A 62 -17.74 -2.75 -10.45
N ILE A 63 -17.55 -1.63 -9.76
CA ILE A 63 -17.10 -1.63 -8.37
C ILE A 63 -18.12 -2.31 -7.45
N TYR A 64 -19.42 -2.04 -7.65
CA TYR A 64 -20.48 -2.73 -6.94
C TYR A 64 -20.39 -4.26 -7.13
N THR A 65 -20.26 -4.72 -8.38
CA THR A 65 -20.14 -6.15 -8.71
C THR A 65 -18.91 -6.78 -8.05
N VAL A 66 -17.78 -6.08 -8.04
CA VAL A 66 -16.56 -6.54 -7.35
C VAL A 66 -16.80 -6.67 -5.84
N MET A 67 -17.41 -5.67 -5.22
CA MET A 67 -17.68 -5.66 -3.78
C MET A 67 -18.62 -6.81 -3.39
N ASP A 68 -19.73 -7.00 -4.11
CA ASP A 68 -20.70 -8.06 -3.90
C ASP A 68 -20.07 -9.44 -4.08
N TYR A 69 -19.31 -9.63 -5.17
CA TYR A 69 -18.61 -10.88 -5.45
C TYR A 69 -17.64 -11.25 -4.32
N ILE A 70 -16.78 -10.31 -3.90
CA ILE A 70 -15.81 -10.59 -2.83
C ILE A 70 -16.50 -10.84 -1.49
N GLN A 71 -17.58 -10.13 -1.19
CA GLN A 71 -18.39 -10.40 0.01
C GLN A 71 -18.97 -11.81 -0.02
N THR A 72 -19.46 -12.28 -1.17
CA THR A 72 -19.93 -13.65 -1.37
C THR A 72 -18.81 -14.66 -1.13
N VAL A 73 -17.61 -14.42 -1.65
CA VAL A 73 -16.43 -15.27 -1.44
C VAL A 73 -16.06 -15.29 0.04
N THR A 74 -15.99 -14.13 0.68
CA THR A 74 -15.63 -13.98 2.10
C THR A 74 -16.60 -14.74 3.00
N ASN A 75 -17.90 -14.66 2.71
CA ASN A 75 -18.93 -15.41 3.42
C ASN A 75 -18.77 -16.93 3.25
N LYS A 76 -18.44 -17.40 2.03
CA LYS A 76 -18.21 -18.83 1.76
C LYS A 76 -17.03 -19.43 2.54
N ILE A 77 -15.99 -18.62 2.79
CA ILE A 77 -14.84 -19.05 3.59
C ILE A 77 -15.03 -18.83 5.09
N GLY A 78 -16.22 -18.39 5.51
CA GLY A 78 -16.58 -18.24 6.93
C GLY A 78 -15.98 -17.01 7.60
N GLN A 79 -15.52 -16.02 6.85
CA GLN A 79 -15.04 -14.77 7.45
C GLN A 79 -16.20 -13.82 7.73
N PRO A 80 -16.29 -13.24 8.93
CA PRO A 80 -17.40 -12.37 9.32
C PRO A 80 -17.36 -10.99 8.66
N TYR A 81 -16.20 -10.59 8.15
CA TYR A 81 -15.97 -9.27 7.55
C TYR A 81 -15.19 -9.37 6.26
N THR A 82 -15.52 -8.51 5.31
CA THR A 82 -14.79 -8.33 4.05
C THR A 82 -13.89 -7.11 4.16
N VAL A 83 -12.61 -7.25 3.83
CA VAL A 83 -11.67 -6.13 3.77
C VAL A 83 -11.21 -5.94 2.33
N LEU A 84 -11.52 -4.79 1.75
CA LEU A 84 -11.15 -4.43 0.38
C LEU A 84 -10.16 -3.28 0.39
N THR A 85 -9.12 -3.38 -0.43
CA THR A 85 -8.13 -2.32 -0.60
C THR A 85 -8.13 -1.87 -2.05
N PHE A 86 -8.42 -0.59 -2.26
CA PHE A 86 -8.43 0.04 -3.58
C PHE A 86 -7.34 1.11 -3.70
N ASP A 87 -6.97 1.44 -4.93
CA ASP A 87 -6.23 2.67 -5.19
C ASP A 87 -7.10 3.91 -4.89
N LEU A 88 -6.51 5.10 -4.92
CA LEU A 88 -7.22 6.33 -4.55
C LEU A 88 -8.45 6.60 -5.44
N ALA A 89 -8.36 6.34 -6.76
CA ALA A 89 -9.44 6.61 -7.70
C ALA A 89 -10.64 5.68 -7.45
N LEU A 90 -10.37 4.39 -7.31
CA LEU A 90 -11.40 3.39 -7.07
C LEU A 90 -11.93 3.44 -5.63
N TYR A 91 -11.09 3.84 -4.66
CA TYR A 91 -11.52 4.02 -3.27
C TYR A 91 -12.68 5.02 -3.14
N LYS A 92 -12.61 6.15 -3.84
CA LYS A 92 -13.72 7.13 -3.84
C LYS A 92 -15.02 6.50 -4.32
N ILE A 93 -14.98 5.83 -5.46
CA ILE A 93 -16.16 5.19 -6.05
C ILE A 93 -16.69 4.08 -5.13
N ALA A 94 -15.81 3.27 -4.56
CA ALA A 94 -16.19 2.22 -3.62
C ALA A 94 -16.86 2.77 -2.36
N LYS A 95 -16.40 3.93 -1.84
CA LYS A 95 -17.07 4.61 -0.72
C LYS A 95 -18.43 5.17 -1.11
N GLU A 96 -18.59 5.71 -2.29
CA GLU A 96 -19.89 6.18 -2.80
C GLU A 96 -20.88 5.03 -2.94
N VAL A 97 -20.44 3.87 -3.46
CA VAL A 97 -21.25 2.65 -3.53
C VAL A 97 -21.65 2.16 -2.13
N GLN A 98 -20.71 2.14 -1.18
CA GLN A 98 -20.97 1.74 0.20
C GLN A 98 -22.00 2.66 0.87
N TRP A 99 -21.90 3.97 0.69
CA TRP A 99 -22.84 4.95 1.24
C TRP A 99 -24.23 4.85 0.61
N ALA A 100 -24.30 4.53 -0.69
CA ALA A 100 -25.57 4.31 -1.37
C ALA A 100 -26.27 3.01 -0.91
N ARG A 101 -25.49 2.03 -0.38
CA ARG A 101 -26.00 0.73 0.05
C ARG A 101 -25.44 0.31 1.41
N PRO A 102 -25.73 1.07 2.48
CA PRO A 102 -25.08 0.90 3.78
C PRO A 102 -25.43 -0.43 4.45
N ILE A 103 -26.64 -0.93 4.30
CA ILE A 103 -27.07 -2.20 4.90
C ILE A 103 -26.39 -3.38 4.21
N GLU A 104 -26.27 -3.34 2.89
CA GLU A 104 -25.69 -4.40 2.08
C GLU A 104 -24.20 -4.57 2.35
N PHE A 105 -23.47 -3.45 2.52
CA PHE A 105 -22.03 -3.42 2.75
C PHE A 105 -21.64 -3.08 4.21
N GLU A 106 -22.52 -3.34 5.18
CA GLU A 106 -22.27 -3.08 6.60
C GLU A 106 -20.99 -3.78 7.10
N ARG A 107 -20.75 -5.01 6.62
CA ARG A 107 -19.60 -5.82 7.01
C ARG A 107 -18.39 -5.68 6.09
N THR A 108 -18.40 -4.66 5.23
CA THR A 108 -17.32 -4.42 4.27
C THR A 108 -16.47 -3.23 4.69
N TYR A 109 -15.20 -3.46 4.95
CA TYR A 109 -14.22 -2.43 5.28
C TYR A 109 -13.41 -2.05 4.04
N ILE A 110 -13.61 -0.82 3.57
CA ILE A 110 -12.91 -0.28 2.40
C ILE A 110 -11.70 0.52 2.88
N LYS A 111 -10.51 0.13 2.41
CA LYS A 111 -9.23 0.76 2.73
C LYS A 111 -8.61 1.37 1.49
N MET A 112 -7.94 2.48 1.65
CA MET A 112 -7.08 3.05 0.62
C MET A 112 -5.73 2.30 0.61
N GLY A 113 -5.19 2.03 -0.56
CA GLY A 113 -3.90 1.37 -0.73
C GLY A 113 -2.76 2.15 -0.09
N GLY A 114 -1.90 1.45 0.67
CA GLY A 114 -0.80 2.07 1.41
C GLY A 114 0.14 2.89 0.56
N PHE A 115 0.38 2.48 -0.69
CA PHE A 115 1.20 3.24 -1.64
C PHE A 115 0.62 4.64 -1.91
N HIS A 116 -0.68 4.75 -2.16
CA HIS A 116 -1.35 6.04 -2.39
C HIS A 116 -1.39 6.91 -1.14
N ILE A 117 -1.53 6.30 0.05
CA ILE A 117 -1.42 7.03 1.32
C ILE A 117 -0.03 7.65 1.44
N MET A 118 1.02 6.87 1.16
CA MET A 118 2.41 7.35 1.24
C MET A 118 2.72 8.45 0.23
N VAL A 119 2.24 8.32 -1.01
CA VAL A 119 2.42 9.37 -2.04
C VAL A 119 1.76 10.67 -1.62
N ASN A 120 0.52 10.61 -1.13
CA ASN A 120 -0.21 11.79 -0.65
C ASN A 120 0.48 12.42 0.58
N TYR A 121 0.98 11.59 1.49
CA TYR A 121 1.72 12.05 2.66
C TYR A 121 3.02 12.77 2.27
N LEU A 122 3.79 12.20 1.35
CA LEU A 122 5.02 12.82 0.84
C LEU A 122 4.74 14.14 0.11
N SER A 123 3.65 14.22 -0.64
CA SER A 123 3.21 15.47 -1.28
C SER A 123 2.80 16.52 -0.25
N ALA A 124 2.07 16.13 0.79
CA ALA A 124 1.71 17.04 1.89
C ALA A 124 2.96 17.58 2.62
N LEU A 125 3.92 16.70 2.93
CA LEU A 125 5.20 17.12 3.52
C LEU A 125 5.96 18.09 2.60
N GLY A 126 6.03 17.80 1.29
CA GLY A 126 6.63 18.70 0.30
C GLY A 126 6.00 20.09 0.32
N SER A 127 4.67 20.15 0.34
CA SER A 127 3.92 21.42 0.41
C SER A 127 4.17 22.18 1.73
N MET A 128 4.21 21.48 2.85
CA MET A 128 4.48 22.10 4.16
C MET A 128 5.87 22.70 4.25
N HIS A 129 6.85 22.11 3.58
CA HIS A 129 8.25 22.53 3.61
C HIS A 129 8.69 23.35 2.39
N GLU A 130 7.77 23.76 1.52
CA GLU A 130 8.11 24.50 0.31
C GLU A 130 8.82 25.84 0.59
N SER A 131 8.42 26.52 1.65
CA SER A 131 9.01 27.80 2.09
C SER A 131 10.13 27.67 3.12
N SER A 132 10.49 26.46 3.54
CA SER A 132 11.47 26.22 4.62
C SER A 132 12.94 26.29 4.20
N GLY A 133 13.23 26.55 2.92
CA GLY A 133 14.61 26.49 2.39
C GLY A 133 15.08 25.06 2.03
N LEU A 134 14.27 24.05 2.30
CA LEU A 134 14.60 22.66 2.06
C LEU A 134 14.88 22.37 0.57
N ARG A 135 14.15 23.04 -0.32
CA ARG A 135 14.36 22.96 -1.78
C ARG A 135 15.79 23.37 -2.13
N GLN A 136 16.24 24.53 -1.63
CA GLN A 136 17.57 25.08 -1.86
C GLN A 136 18.64 24.14 -1.29
N LEU A 137 18.44 23.67 -0.08
CA LEU A 137 19.36 22.72 0.57
C LEU A 137 19.62 21.48 -0.29
N LEU A 138 18.58 20.85 -0.82
CA LEU A 138 18.70 19.65 -1.65
C LEU A 138 19.40 19.92 -2.98
N ILE A 139 19.27 21.12 -3.54
CA ILE A 139 19.92 21.54 -4.77
C ILE A 139 21.39 21.90 -4.52
N GLU A 140 21.67 22.72 -3.52
CA GLU A 140 23.02 23.18 -3.16
C GLU A 140 23.92 22.03 -2.69
N ALA A 141 23.34 21.07 -1.98
CA ALA A 141 24.03 19.82 -1.63
C ALA A 141 24.32 18.91 -2.81
N GLY A 142 23.91 19.28 -4.04
CA GLY A 142 24.13 18.49 -5.25
C GLY A 142 23.37 17.15 -5.29
N LEU A 143 22.41 16.95 -4.40
CA LEU A 143 21.67 15.68 -4.31
C LEU A 143 20.67 15.52 -5.43
N TYR A 144 19.99 16.60 -5.82
CA TYR A 144 18.96 16.58 -6.84
C TYR A 144 18.93 17.88 -7.64
N SER A 145 18.58 17.78 -8.93
CA SER A 145 18.31 18.94 -9.77
C SER A 145 17.00 19.62 -9.37
N ASN A 146 16.84 20.91 -9.69
CA ASN A 146 15.64 21.68 -9.39
C ASN A 146 14.34 21.01 -9.88
N VAL A 147 14.35 20.48 -11.14
CA VAL A 147 13.21 19.75 -11.71
C VAL A 147 12.89 18.50 -10.89
N THR A 148 13.90 17.77 -10.43
CA THR A 148 13.72 16.59 -9.61
C THR A 148 13.16 16.94 -8.25
N VAL A 149 13.64 18.01 -7.60
CA VAL A 149 13.15 18.47 -6.29
C VAL A 149 11.67 18.86 -6.37
N SER A 150 11.25 19.58 -7.43
CA SER A 150 9.83 19.90 -7.63
C SER A 150 8.97 18.63 -7.71
N ARG A 151 9.39 17.61 -8.45
CA ARG A 151 8.67 16.34 -8.54
C ARG A 151 8.70 15.53 -7.24
N ILE A 152 9.75 15.65 -6.44
CA ILE A 152 9.84 15.07 -5.10
C ILE A 152 8.78 15.70 -4.19
N PHE A 153 8.66 17.02 -4.20
CA PHE A 153 7.70 17.77 -3.40
C PHE A 153 6.26 17.52 -3.83
N ASP A 154 6.02 17.32 -5.13
CA ASP A 154 4.72 16.90 -5.67
C ASP A 154 4.37 15.41 -5.36
N GLY A 155 5.26 14.64 -4.73
CA GLY A 155 5.07 13.21 -4.50
C GLY A 155 5.21 12.32 -5.74
N LYS A 156 5.55 12.89 -6.92
CA LYS A 156 5.59 12.18 -8.21
C LYS A 156 6.79 11.22 -8.37
N HIS A 157 7.87 11.43 -7.62
CA HIS A 157 9.05 10.57 -7.61
C HIS A 157 9.18 9.84 -6.27
N TYR A 158 8.29 8.89 -6.02
CA TYR A 158 8.15 8.19 -4.74
C TYR A 158 9.49 7.75 -4.12
N ASN A 159 10.29 6.95 -4.84
CA ASN A 159 11.57 6.45 -4.30
C ASN A 159 12.55 7.58 -3.93
N LYS A 160 12.62 8.63 -4.76
CA LYS A 160 13.48 9.78 -4.49
C LYS A 160 12.93 10.62 -3.33
N ALA A 161 11.61 10.76 -3.23
CA ALA A 161 10.97 11.47 -2.13
C ALA A 161 11.21 10.76 -0.79
N VAL A 162 11.02 9.45 -0.74
CA VAL A 162 11.33 8.65 0.47
C VAL A 162 12.80 8.77 0.86
N ARG A 163 13.73 8.69 -0.12
CA ARG A 163 15.16 8.84 0.14
C ARG A 163 15.50 10.25 0.66
N ALA A 164 14.93 11.29 0.05
CA ALA A 164 15.15 12.66 0.49
C ALA A 164 14.68 12.86 1.94
N GLN A 165 13.48 12.39 2.28
CA GLN A 165 12.94 12.48 3.63
C GLN A 165 13.77 11.71 4.66
N LYS A 166 14.29 10.53 4.29
CA LYS A 166 15.19 9.76 5.16
C LYS A 166 16.50 10.49 5.42
N LEU A 167 17.12 11.06 4.37
CA LEU A 167 18.35 11.85 4.52
C LEU A 167 18.14 13.07 5.41
N LEU A 168 17.01 13.74 5.25
CA LEU A 168 16.67 14.89 6.11
C LEU A 168 16.49 14.49 7.57
N TYR A 169 15.80 13.39 7.82
CA TYR A 169 15.62 12.85 9.17
C TYR A 169 16.94 12.44 9.84
N GLU A 170 17.92 11.96 9.06
CA GLU A 170 19.23 11.56 9.57
C GLU A 170 20.14 12.76 9.90
N VAL A 171 19.88 13.92 9.29
CA VAL A 171 20.69 15.16 9.47
C VAL A 171 20.12 16.06 10.56
N LEU A 172 18.82 16.00 10.83
CA LEU A 172 18.14 16.75 11.89
C LEU A 172 18.22 16.05 13.23
#